data_34bb9ac06cd85b180bf8b574f2bae1d4
#
_entry.id   34bb9ac06cd85b180bf8b574f2bae1d4
#
_cell.length_a   1.000
_cell.length_b   1.000
_cell.length_c   1.000
_cell.angle_alpha   90.00
_cell.angle_beta   90.00
_cell.angle_gamma   90.00
#
_symmetry.space_group_name_H-M   'P 1'
#
loop_
_entity.id
_entity.type
_entity.pdbx_description
1 polymer ?
#
loop_
_entity_poly.entity_id
_entity_poly.type
_entity_poly.pdbx_seq_one_letter_code
_entity_poly.pdbx_strand_id
1 'polypeptide(L)'
;LTNLILAMATVSYMPASVNESFEKILSMINRDTIPEVATWVDIVWSLIILGKAENDHIASVLSLDIKSVIEVEDPTNVGIHLKVLNINSYAKILSDSYSGPNILDSAPDELLITLSRKDRSLQCYVQKVLHNFLPPPKYLRENIKTTMGFIVDAEIVVDNLNRPIPVIQYPSNFNVDNSSLPNGAKRVAIMVWNYKDYTIGSQELA
;
A
#
# COMPACT_ATOMS: atom_id res chain seq x y z
N LEU A 1 4.52 -4.95 24.52
CA LEU A 1 3.54 -3.97 24.08
C LEU A 1 3.47 -3.90 22.55
N THR A 2 4.57 -3.68 21.86
CA THR A 2 4.65 -3.62 20.37
C THR A 2 4.04 -4.85 19.71
N ASN A 3 4.39 -6.05 20.17
CA ASN A 3 3.83 -7.29 19.63
C ASN A 3 2.31 -7.40 19.80
N LEU A 4 1.76 -6.82 20.87
CA LEU A 4 0.31 -6.80 21.08
C LEU A 4 -0.37 -5.86 20.09
N ILE A 5 0.14 -4.65 19.92
CA ILE A 5 -0.38 -3.67 18.96
C ILE A 5 -0.31 -4.25 17.53
N LEU A 6 0.83 -4.83 17.16
CA LEU A 6 1.01 -5.46 15.86
C LEU A 6 0.04 -6.63 15.65
N ALA A 7 -0.16 -7.48 16.67
CA ALA A 7 -1.11 -8.59 16.57
C ALA A 7 -2.55 -8.09 16.38
N MET A 8 -2.96 -7.04 17.13
CA MET A 8 -4.29 -6.43 16.98
C MET A 8 -4.48 -5.84 15.58
N ALA A 9 -3.47 -5.16 15.04
CA ALA A 9 -3.49 -4.63 13.68
C ALA A 9 -3.57 -5.73 12.62
N THR A 10 -2.78 -6.81 12.79
CA THR A 10 -2.76 -7.93 11.84
C THR A 10 -4.12 -8.63 11.71
N VAL A 11 -4.91 -8.67 12.80
CA VAL A 11 -6.26 -9.24 12.76
C VAL A 11 -7.35 -8.16 12.57
N SER A 12 -6.93 -6.90 12.37
CA SER A 12 -7.82 -5.73 12.25
C SER A 12 -8.89 -5.67 13.34
N TYR A 13 -8.49 -5.99 14.59
CA TYR A 13 -9.41 -6.08 15.72
C TYR A 13 -8.89 -5.39 16.97
N MET A 14 -9.72 -4.56 17.56
CA MET A 14 -9.47 -3.92 18.85
C MET A 14 -10.66 -4.16 19.78
N PRO A 15 -10.47 -4.84 20.93
CA PRO A 15 -11.55 -5.07 21.89
C PRO A 15 -12.06 -3.77 22.49
N ALA A 16 -13.37 -3.60 22.56
CA ALA A 16 -14.00 -2.39 23.13
C ALA A 16 -13.58 -2.10 24.58
N SER A 17 -13.31 -3.15 25.36
CA SER A 17 -12.85 -3.03 26.75
C SER A 17 -11.42 -2.52 26.90
N VAL A 18 -10.65 -2.47 25.83
CA VAL A 18 -9.22 -2.07 25.86
C VAL A 18 -9.04 -0.59 25.51
N ASN A 19 -10.06 0.09 24.96
CA ASN A 19 -9.93 1.45 24.45
C ASN A 19 -9.32 2.45 25.47
N GLU A 20 -9.83 2.51 26.71
CA GLU A 20 -9.29 3.46 27.68
C GLU A 20 -7.86 3.17 28.11
N SER A 21 -7.53 1.89 28.29
CA SER A 21 -6.16 1.47 28.63
C SER A 21 -5.23 1.66 27.45
N PHE A 22 -5.73 1.48 26.23
CA PHE A 22 -4.97 1.66 25.00
C PHE A 22 -4.62 3.14 24.76
N GLU A 23 -5.56 4.07 24.98
CA GLU A 23 -5.30 5.51 24.89
C GLU A 23 -4.22 5.98 25.89
N LYS A 24 -4.23 5.45 27.11
CA LYS A 24 -3.15 5.72 28.07
C LYS A 24 -1.79 5.20 27.59
N ILE A 25 -1.78 4.05 26.96
CA ILE A 25 -0.57 3.44 26.41
C ILE A 25 -0.07 4.27 25.23
N LEU A 26 -0.97 4.69 24.32
CA LEU A 26 -0.63 5.50 23.16
C LEU A 26 0.01 6.83 23.57
N SER A 27 -0.50 7.49 24.61
CA SER A 27 0.07 8.75 25.10
C SER A 27 1.50 8.62 25.64
N MET A 28 1.96 7.40 25.94
CA MET A 28 3.33 7.10 26.40
C MET A 28 4.26 6.66 25.27
N ILE A 29 3.72 6.32 24.12
CA ILE A 29 4.49 5.81 22.97
C ILE A 29 4.82 6.97 22.04
N ASN A 30 6.09 7.27 21.90
CA ASN A 30 6.59 8.25 20.94
C ASN A 30 7.93 7.79 20.36
N ARG A 31 8.45 8.51 19.36
CA ARG A 31 9.71 8.18 18.69
C ARG A 31 10.90 8.13 19.65
N ASP A 32 10.91 8.98 20.69
CA ASP A 32 12.02 9.04 21.65
C ASP A 32 12.06 7.82 22.57
N THR A 33 10.88 7.26 22.88
CA THR A 33 10.76 6.05 23.71
C THR A 33 11.05 4.76 22.92
N ILE A 34 10.99 4.83 21.59
CA ILE A 34 11.24 3.68 20.69
C ILE A 34 12.27 4.08 19.64
N PRO A 35 13.57 3.98 19.96
CA PRO A 35 14.64 4.41 19.06
C PRO A 35 14.84 3.49 17.85
N GLU A 36 14.41 2.24 17.91
CA GLU A 36 14.53 1.29 16.80
C GLU A 36 13.54 1.63 15.69
N VAL A 37 14.07 1.91 14.49
CA VAL A 37 13.27 2.39 13.34
C VAL A 37 12.24 1.37 12.90
N ALA A 38 12.62 0.11 12.77
CA ALA A 38 11.73 -0.97 12.33
C ALA A 38 10.53 -1.13 13.26
N THR A 39 10.79 -1.18 14.55
CA THR A 39 9.76 -1.24 15.59
C THR A 39 8.85 -0.04 15.56
N TRP A 40 9.38 1.16 15.30
CA TRP A 40 8.58 2.37 15.19
C TRP A 40 7.67 2.36 13.97
N VAL A 41 8.19 1.94 12.80
CA VAL A 41 7.40 1.76 11.58
C VAL A 41 6.27 0.75 11.81
N ASP A 42 6.55 -0.37 12.48
CA ASP A 42 5.55 -1.38 12.83
C ASP A 42 4.42 -0.82 13.70
N ILE A 43 4.77 0.00 14.68
CA ILE A 43 3.79 0.66 15.55
C ILE A 43 2.93 1.64 14.75
N VAL A 44 3.53 2.56 14.00
CA VAL A 44 2.78 3.57 13.26
C VAL A 44 1.88 2.94 12.20
N TRP A 45 2.37 1.92 11.48
CA TRP A 45 1.57 1.13 10.56
C TRP A 45 0.36 0.47 11.28
N SER A 46 0.61 -0.11 12.44
CA SER A 46 -0.44 -0.74 13.26
C SER A 46 -1.48 0.27 13.75
N LEU A 47 -1.05 1.46 14.15
CA LEU A 47 -1.95 2.53 14.57
C LEU A 47 -2.83 3.03 13.42
N ILE A 48 -2.32 3.06 12.20
CA ILE A 48 -3.12 3.38 11.00
C ILE A 48 -4.21 2.33 10.80
N ILE A 49 -3.87 1.05 10.83
CA ILE A 49 -4.84 -0.05 10.67
C ILE A 49 -5.93 0.01 11.76
N LEU A 50 -5.56 0.34 12.98
CA LEU A 50 -6.48 0.45 14.13
C LEU A 50 -7.24 1.79 14.18
N GLY A 51 -7.01 2.71 13.23
CA GLY A 51 -7.64 4.04 13.20
C GLY A 51 -7.23 4.96 14.35
N LYS A 52 -6.01 4.80 14.87
CA LYS A 52 -5.45 5.52 16.03
C LYS A 52 -4.21 6.34 15.73
N ALA A 53 -3.78 6.39 14.47
CA ALA A 53 -2.61 7.18 14.08
C ALA A 53 -2.95 8.68 14.05
N GLU A 54 -2.06 9.48 14.63
CA GLU A 54 -2.08 10.93 14.54
C GLU A 54 -1.09 11.42 13.48
N ASN A 55 -1.26 12.66 13.00
CA ASN A 55 -0.39 13.25 11.98
C ASN A 55 1.09 13.28 12.40
N ASP A 56 1.37 13.47 13.69
CA ASP A 56 2.74 13.47 14.22
C ASP A 56 3.39 12.08 14.13
N HIS A 57 2.62 11.02 14.37
CA HIS A 57 3.09 9.65 14.18
C HIS A 57 3.48 9.41 12.72
N ILE A 58 2.63 9.81 11.78
CA ILE A 58 2.85 9.66 10.34
C ILE A 58 4.08 10.49 9.92
N ALA A 59 4.13 11.77 10.30
CA ALA A 59 5.22 12.67 9.96
C ALA A 59 6.57 12.15 10.50
N SER A 60 6.60 11.57 11.68
CA SER A 60 7.83 11.03 12.29
C SER A 60 8.44 9.87 11.51
N VAL A 61 7.59 9.06 10.83
CA VAL A 61 8.06 7.99 9.92
C VAL A 61 8.46 8.57 8.57
N LEU A 62 7.62 9.44 7.99
CA LEU A 62 7.85 9.97 6.65
C LEU A 62 8.98 11.01 6.59
N SER A 63 9.44 11.52 7.72
CA SER A 63 10.63 12.38 7.84
C SER A 63 11.94 11.59 7.85
N LEU A 64 11.89 10.27 8.04
CA LEU A 64 13.09 9.44 8.05
C LEU A 64 13.72 9.42 6.66
N ASP A 65 15.05 9.45 6.61
CA ASP A 65 15.76 9.15 5.36
C ASP A 65 15.57 7.66 5.03
N ILE A 66 14.70 7.39 4.08
CA ILE A 66 14.37 6.02 3.67
C ILE A 66 15.60 5.27 3.18
N LYS A 67 16.56 5.93 2.55
CA LYS A 67 17.79 5.27 2.13
C LYS A 67 18.54 4.73 3.35
N SER A 68 18.62 5.51 4.43
CA SER A 68 19.24 5.04 5.66
C SER A 68 18.45 3.90 6.33
N VAL A 69 17.12 3.91 6.24
CA VAL A 69 16.28 2.81 6.75
C VAL A 69 16.45 1.53 5.92
N ILE A 70 16.61 1.66 4.61
CA ILE A 70 16.81 0.54 3.68
C ILE A 70 18.22 -0.03 3.79
N GLU A 71 19.25 0.82 3.98
CA GLU A 71 20.66 0.41 4.01
C GLU A 71 21.10 -0.14 5.37
N VAL A 72 20.52 0.32 6.47
CA VAL A 72 20.87 -0.11 7.84
C VAL A 72 20.14 -1.41 8.23
N GLU A 73 18.94 -1.60 7.71
CA GLU A 73 18.21 -2.85 7.91
C GLU A 73 18.35 -3.72 6.66
N ASP A 74 18.50 -5.02 6.87
CA ASP A 74 18.64 -6.02 5.83
C ASP A 74 17.79 -5.65 4.60
N PRO A 75 18.41 -5.39 3.42
CA PRO A 75 17.68 -5.06 2.18
C PRO A 75 16.63 -6.10 1.80
N THR A 76 16.71 -7.30 2.42
CA THR A 76 15.73 -8.37 2.27
C THR A 76 14.48 -8.17 3.16
N ASN A 77 14.47 -7.19 4.07
CA ASN A 77 13.31 -6.91 4.93
C ASN A 77 12.22 -6.13 4.18
N VAL A 78 11.65 -6.80 3.21
CA VAL A 78 10.54 -6.32 2.37
C VAL A 78 9.36 -5.79 3.19
N GLY A 79 9.16 -6.34 4.40
CA GLY A 79 8.01 -5.99 5.23
C GLY A 79 8.00 -4.54 5.69
N ILE A 80 9.15 -3.99 6.10
CA ILE A 80 9.25 -2.60 6.55
C ILE A 80 8.99 -1.63 5.39
N HIS A 81 9.56 -1.90 4.22
CA HIS A 81 9.37 -1.06 3.03
C HIS A 81 7.89 -0.97 2.62
N LEU A 82 7.18 -2.11 2.62
CA LEU A 82 5.75 -2.12 2.33
C LEU A 82 4.96 -1.34 3.37
N LYS A 83 5.28 -1.44 4.66
CA LYS A 83 4.63 -0.66 5.71
C LYS A 83 4.86 0.84 5.55
N VAL A 84 6.07 1.26 5.22
CA VAL A 84 6.38 2.67 4.94
C VAL A 84 5.61 3.19 3.72
N LEU A 85 5.49 2.40 2.65
CA LEU A 85 4.66 2.74 1.49
C LEU A 85 3.18 2.83 1.85
N ASN A 86 2.67 1.93 2.69
CA ASN A 86 1.30 1.99 3.20
C ASN A 86 1.06 3.26 4.03
N ILE A 87 1.97 3.61 4.93
CA ILE A 87 1.89 4.84 5.73
C ILE A 87 1.85 6.08 4.82
N ASN A 88 2.72 6.13 3.81
CA ASN A 88 2.76 7.24 2.87
C ASN A 88 1.48 7.33 2.00
N SER A 89 0.93 6.19 1.61
CA SER A 89 -0.33 6.14 0.85
C SER A 89 -1.51 6.59 1.68
N TYR A 90 -1.56 6.18 2.95
CA TYR A 90 -2.56 6.64 3.90
C TYR A 90 -2.50 8.16 4.07
N ALA A 91 -1.30 8.72 4.27
CA ALA A 91 -1.10 10.15 4.40
C ALA A 91 -1.64 10.93 3.19
N LYS A 92 -1.42 10.41 1.97
CA LYS A 92 -1.84 11.07 0.72
C LYS A 92 -3.34 10.98 0.42
N ILE A 93 -4.00 9.90 0.81
CA ILE A 93 -5.34 9.56 0.31
C ILE A 93 -6.40 9.72 1.38
N LEU A 94 -6.12 9.24 2.59
CA LEU A 94 -7.11 9.08 3.64
C LEU A 94 -7.02 10.14 4.72
N SER A 95 -5.92 10.88 4.78
CA SER A 95 -5.74 11.95 5.76
C SER A 95 -5.94 13.32 5.10
N ASP A 96 -7.16 13.82 5.08
CA ASP A 96 -7.50 15.16 4.54
C ASP A 96 -6.75 16.30 5.26
N SER A 97 -6.26 16.06 6.46
CA SER A 97 -5.56 17.04 7.30
C SER A 97 -4.05 16.91 7.29
N TYR A 98 -3.49 15.93 6.58
CA TYR A 98 -2.04 15.71 6.58
C TYR A 98 -1.32 16.64 5.60
N SER A 99 -0.43 17.47 6.13
CA SER A 99 0.42 18.40 5.35
C SER A 99 1.92 18.16 5.55
N GLY A 100 2.29 17.02 6.10
CA GLY A 100 3.67 16.67 6.40
C GLY A 100 4.46 16.12 5.20
N PRO A 101 5.68 15.61 5.45
CA PRO A 101 6.56 15.07 4.41
C PRO A 101 5.98 13.85 3.70
N ASN A 102 6.38 13.67 2.44
CA ASN A 102 6.04 12.52 1.59
C ASN A 102 7.31 11.89 1.03
N ILE A 103 7.33 10.58 0.91
CA ILE A 103 8.54 9.81 0.53
C ILE A 103 8.61 9.47 -0.96
N LEU A 104 7.50 9.50 -1.68
CA LEU A 104 7.35 8.87 -3.01
C LEU A 104 8.24 9.41 -4.11
N ASP A 105 8.82 10.59 -3.94
CA ASP A 105 9.66 11.18 -4.98
C ASP A 105 11.08 10.58 -4.99
N SER A 106 11.44 9.74 -4.01
CA SER A 106 12.80 9.23 -3.81
C SER A 106 12.97 7.71 -3.90
N ALA A 107 11.89 6.93 -3.97
CA ALA A 107 11.99 5.46 -4.00
C ALA A 107 12.35 4.94 -5.41
N PRO A 108 13.40 4.13 -5.58
CA PRO A 108 13.76 3.54 -6.86
C PRO A 108 12.70 2.55 -7.37
N ASP A 109 12.39 2.60 -8.67
CA ASP A 109 11.37 1.74 -9.30
C ASP A 109 11.66 0.24 -9.13
N GLU A 110 12.94 -0.14 -9.17
CA GLU A 110 13.39 -1.52 -9.01
C GLU A 110 13.05 -2.09 -7.63
N LEU A 111 13.13 -1.27 -6.58
CA LEU A 111 12.76 -1.68 -5.23
C LEU A 111 11.28 -2.01 -5.14
N LEU A 112 10.42 -1.15 -5.67
CA LEU A 112 8.97 -1.33 -5.66
C LEU A 112 8.54 -2.59 -6.42
N ILE A 113 9.18 -2.85 -7.57
CA ILE A 113 8.94 -4.05 -8.37
C ILE A 113 9.35 -5.32 -7.61
N THR A 114 10.47 -5.28 -6.89
CA THR A 114 10.95 -6.42 -6.12
C THR A 114 10.02 -6.74 -4.95
N LEU A 115 9.54 -5.71 -4.26
CA LEU A 115 8.66 -5.83 -3.11
C LEU A 115 7.29 -6.45 -3.45
N SER A 116 6.72 -6.10 -4.60
CA SER A 116 5.41 -6.61 -5.04
C SER A 116 5.42 -8.08 -5.50
N ARG A 117 6.59 -8.74 -5.54
CA ARG A 117 6.76 -10.02 -6.26
C ARG A 117 6.98 -11.26 -5.38
N LYS A 118 6.56 -11.26 -4.12
CA LYS A 118 6.84 -12.36 -3.18
C LYS A 118 6.19 -13.71 -3.54
N ASP A 119 5.06 -13.74 -4.26
CA ASP A 119 4.40 -15.00 -4.66
C ASP A 119 3.93 -14.92 -6.12
N ARG A 120 4.86 -15.17 -7.04
CA ARG A 120 4.64 -14.97 -8.49
C ARG A 120 3.78 -16.04 -9.19
N SER A 121 3.56 -17.18 -8.59
CA SER A 121 2.91 -18.29 -9.30
C SER A 121 1.47 -17.97 -9.69
N LEU A 122 0.70 -17.42 -8.75
CA LEU A 122 -0.69 -17.02 -8.99
C LEU A 122 -0.76 -15.83 -9.95
N GLN A 123 0.09 -14.82 -9.76
CA GLN A 123 0.17 -13.66 -10.66
C GLN A 123 0.47 -14.09 -12.10
N CYS A 124 1.50 -14.95 -12.31
CA CYS A 124 1.82 -15.46 -13.64
C CYS A 124 0.66 -16.27 -14.27
N TYR A 125 -0.08 -17.01 -13.46
CA TYR A 125 -1.24 -17.73 -13.94
C TYR A 125 -2.35 -16.77 -14.38
N VAL A 126 -2.68 -15.79 -13.56
CA VAL A 126 -3.70 -14.77 -13.88
C VAL A 126 -3.30 -13.97 -15.11
N GLN A 127 -2.05 -13.54 -15.22
CA GLN A 127 -1.53 -12.84 -16.41
C GLN A 127 -1.69 -13.68 -17.66
N LYS A 128 -1.31 -14.96 -17.66
CA LYS A 128 -1.51 -15.86 -18.80
C LYS A 128 -2.97 -15.97 -19.22
N VAL A 129 -3.89 -16.03 -18.25
CA VAL A 129 -5.33 -16.05 -18.54
C VAL A 129 -5.78 -14.74 -19.16
N LEU A 130 -5.34 -13.61 -18.60
CA LEU A 130 -5.68 -12.27 -19.13
C LEU A 130 -5.17 -12.08 -20.56
N HIS A 131 -3.97 -12.56 -20.90
CA HIS A 131 -3.40 -12.45 -22.26
C HIS A 131 -4.27 -13.12 -23.32
N ASN A 132 -4.99 -14.19 -22.97
CA ASN A 132 -5.89 -14.87 -23.90
C ASN A 132 -7.12 -14.03 -24.27
N PHE A 133 -7.58 -13.17 -23.36
CA PHE A 133 -8.78 -12.33 -23.56
C PHE A 133 -8.42 -10.88 -23.92
N LEU A 134 -7.32 -10.40 -23.41
CA LEU A 134 -6.90 -9.00 -23.46
C LEU A 134 -5.42 -8.92 -23.92
N PRO A 135 -5.14 -9.10 -25.23
CA PRO A 135 -3.76 -9.14 -25.71
C PRO A 135 -2.97 -7.86 -25.36
N PRO A 136 -1.83 -8.00 -24.64
CA PRO A 136 -0.95 -6.88 -24.41
C PRO A 136 -0.16 -6.51 -25.69
N PRO A 137 0.33 -5.28 -25.84
CA PRO A 137 0.08 -4.11 -24.99
C PRO A 137 -1.20 -3.36 -25.34
N LYS A 138 -2.01 -3.88 -26.29
CA LYS A 138 -3.15 -3.13 -26.84
C LYS A 138 -4.28 -2.94 -25.83
N TYR A 139 -4.68 -4.00 -25.15
CA TYR A 139 -5.83 -3.99 -24.23
C TYR A 139 -5.44 -4.16 -22.77
N LEU A 140 -4.19 -4.55 -22.50
CA LEU A 140 -3.68 -4.82 -21.17
C LEU A 140 -2.32 -4.16 -20.99
N ARG A 141 -2.10 -3.48 -19.88
CA ARG A 141 -0.79 -3.12 -19.35
C ARG A 141 -0.52 -3.91 -18.10
N GLU A 142 0.73 -4.23 -17.84
CA GLU A 142 1.14 -5.05 -16.71
C GLU A 142 2.20 -4.33 -15.87
N ASN A 143 2.25 -4.68 -14.58
CA ASN A 143 3.24 -4.16 -13.63
C ASN A 143 3.31 -2.63 -13.61
N ILE A 144 2.15 -1.98 -13.39
CA ILE A 144 2.05 -0.53 -13.48
C ILE A 144 2.31 0.08 -12.12
N LYS A 145 3.30 0.95 -12.06
CA LYS A 145 3.59 1.75 -10.88
C LYS A 145 2.51 2.82 -10.70
N THR A 146 1.94 2.86 -9.51
CA THR A 146 1.05 3.93 -9.08
C THR A 146 1.86 5.09 -8.49
N THR A 147 1.27 6.28 -8.44
CA THR A 147 1.86 7.45 -7.75
C THR A 147 1.98 7.25 -6.24
N MET A 148 1.34 6.23 -5.71
CA MET A 148 1.40 5.85 -4.31
C MET A 148 2.55 4.87 -4.00
N GLY A 149 3.30 4.44 -5.02
CA GLY A 149 4.41 3.51 -4.90
C GLY A 149 4.02 2.03 -4.96
N PHE A 150 2.74 1.71 -5.07
CA PHE A 150 2.30 0.33 -5.31
C PHE A 150 2.40 -0.05 -6.77
N ILE A 151 2.57 -1.34 -7.03
CA ILE A 151 2.49 -1.90 -8.38
C ILE A 151 1.16 -2.62 -8.52
N VAL A 152 0.41 -2.21 -9.53
CA VAL A 152 -0.81 -2.89 -9.98
C VAL A 152 -0.41 -3.97 -10.97
N ASP A 153 -0.91 -5.20 -10.77
CA ASP A 153 -0.54 -6.33 -11.60
C ASP A 153 -0.95 -6.16 -13.05
N ALA A 154 -2.14 -5.58 -13.28
CA ALA A 154 -2.61 -5.24 -14.61
C ALA A 154 -3.59 -4.05 -14.61
N GLU A 155 -3.63 -3.35 -15.75
CA GLU A 155 -4.56 -2.26 -16.03
C GLU A 155 -5.29 -2.53 -17.34
N ILE A 156 -6.60 -2.33 -17.35
CA ILE A 156 -7.43 -2.29 -18.54
C ILE A 156 -8.28 -1.02 -18.53
N VAL A 157 -8.76 -0.64 -19.71
CA VAL A 157 -9.78 0.41 -19.83
C VAL A 157 -11.03 -0.21 -20.45
N VAL A 158 -12.19 0.10 -19.90
CA VAL A 158 -13.48 -0.36 -20.40
C VAL A 158 -14.39 0.82 -20.74
N ASP A 159 -15.24 0.64 -21.75
CA ASP A 159 -16.28 1.62 -22.13
C ASP A 159 -17.47 1.59 -21.13
N ASN A 160 -18.47 2.41 -21.41
CA ASN A 160 -19.70 2.49 -20.61
C ASN A 160 -20.54 1.20 -20.65
N LEU A 161 -20.26 0.26 -21.56
CA LEU A 161 -20.87 -1.05 -21.63
C LEU A 161 -19.96 -2.17 -21.05
N ASN A 162 -18.90 -1.77 -20.32
CA ASN A 162 -17.87 -2.67 -19.78
C ASN A 162 -17.13 -3.50 -20.85
N ARG A 163 -17.02 -3.02 -22.08
CA ARG A 163 -16.22 -3.67 -23.13
C ARG A 163 -14.81 -3.10 -23.13
N PRO A 164 -13.78 -3.95 -23.24
CA PRO A 164 -12.39 -3.49 -23.29
C PRO A 164 -12.14 -2.58 -24.51
N ILE A 165 -11.48 -1.45 -24.27
CA ILE A 165 -11.00 -0.54 -25.29
C ILE A 165 -9.46 -0.46 -25.24
N PRO A 166 -8.79 -0.08 -26.35
CA PRO A 166 -7.33 -0.09 -26.43
C PRO A 166 -6.69 0.82 -25.38
N VAL A 167 -6.08 0.22 -24.38
CA VAL A 167 -5.43 0.93 -23.27
C VAL A 167 -4.22 1.74 -23.71
N ILE A 168 -3.59 1.37 -24.81
CA ILE A 168 -2.38 2.03 -25.37
C ILE A 168 -2.65 3.49 -25.76
N GLN A 169 -3.90 3.85 -26.04
CA GLN A 169 -4.29 5.20 -26.42
C GLN A 169 -4.36 6.18 -25.23
N TYR A 170 -4.34 5.66 -23.99
CA TYR A 170 -4.51 6.46 -22.79
C TYR A 170 -3.26 6.31 -21.91
N PRO A 171 -2.66 7.43 -21.42
CA PRO A 171 -1.51 7.33 -20.53
C PRO A 171 -1.88 6.54 -19.27
N SER A 172 -0.95 5.75 -18.75
CA SER A 172 -1.13 5.10 -17.47
C SER A 172 -1.02 6.16 -16.39
N ASN A 173 -2.15 6.52 -15.81
CA ASN A 173 -2.19 7.50 -14.75
C ASN A 173 -3.24 7.06 -13.73
N PHE A 174 -2.80 6.37 -12.67
CA PHE A 174 -3.64 6.09 -11.50
C PHE A 174 -3.77 7.31 -10.58
N ASN A 175 -3.28 8.46 -10.98
CA ASN A 175 -3.70 9.72 -10.41
C ASN A 175 -5.18 9.95 -10.76
N VAL A 176 -5.88 10.50 -9.83
CA VAL A 176 -7.33 10.67 -9.71
C VAL A 176 -8.04 11.26 -10.96
N ASP A 177 -7.28 11.67 -11.96
CA ASP A 177 -7.84 12.36 -13.12
C ASP A 177 -8.10 11.41 -14.30
N ASN A 178 -9.35 10.99 -14.46
CA ASN A 178 -9.86 10.26 -15.61
C ASN A 178 -10.15 11.18 -16.83
N SER A 179 -9.75 12.44 -16.79
CA SER A 179 -10.05 13.46 -17.82
C SER A 179 -9.57 13.07 -19.22
N SER A 180 -8.59 12.16 -19.32
CA SER A 180 -8.07 11.66 -20.60
C SER A 180 -8.87 10.51 -21.20
N LEU A 181 -9.86 9.97 -20.48
CA LEU A 181 -10.66 8.83 -20.97
C LEU A 181 -11.90 9.32 -21.74
N PRO A 182 -12.43 8.52 -22.68
CA PRO A 182 -13.72 8.79 -23.30
C PRO A 182 -14.84 8.89 -22.26
N ASN A 183 -15.87 9.65 -22.56
CA ASN A 183 -16.99 9.83 -21.66
C ASN A 183 -17.64 8.47 -21.27
N GLY A 184 -17.74 8.22 -19.97
CA GLY A 184 -18.25 6.96 -19.41
C GLY A 184 -17.26 5.79 -19.42
N ALA A 185 -16.03 5.96 -19.93
CA ALA A 185 -15.00 4.93 -19.80
C ALA A 185 -14.39 4.92 -18.40
N LYS A 186 -13.89 3.73 -17.99
CA LYS A 186 -13.33 3.51 -16.65
C LYS A 186 -11.99 2.79 -16.75
N ARG A 187 -11.06 3.15 -15.89
CA ARG A 187 -9.87 2.35 -15.62
C ARG A 187 -10.21 1.26 -14.62
N VAL A 188 -9.73 0.07 -14.88
CA VAL A 188 -9.84 -1.07 -13.98
C VAL A 188 -8.43 -1.52 -13.61
N ALA A 189 -8.09 -1.40 -12.35
CA ALA A 189 -6.88 -1.95 -11.77
C ALA A 189 -7.13 -3.41 -11.37
N ILE A 190 -6.28 -4.31 -11.79
CA ILE A 190 -6.34 -5.72 -11.43
C ILE A 190 -5.19 -5.97 -10.46
N MET A 191 -5.51 -6.38 -9.23
CA MET A 191 -4.55 -6.78 -8.21
C MET A 191 -4.81 -8.23 -7.84
N VAL A 192 -3.76 -9.03 -7.85
CA VAL A 192 -3.83 -10.47 -7.57
C VAL A 192 -3.48 -10.71 -6.11
N TRP A 193 -4.46 -11.14 -5.36
CA TRP A 193 -4.36 -11.45 -3.93
C TRP A 193 -4.42 -12.97 -3.73
N ASN A 194 -3.60 -13.49 -2.84
CA ASN A 194 -3.72 -14.88 -2.41
C ASN A 194 -4.27 -14.96 -0.97
N TYR A 195 -4.56 -16.16 -0.49
CA TYR A 195 -5.14 -16.35 0.84
C TYR A 195 -4.29 -15.81 2.00
N LYS A 196 -2.99 -15.63 1.80
CA LYS A 196 -2.06 -15.08 2.81
C LYS A 196 -2.17 -13.56 2.94
N ASP A 197 -2.79 -12.90 1.96
CA ASP A 197 -2.97 -11.45 1.93
C ASP A 197 -4.25 -11.01 2.66
N TYR A 198 -4.99 -11.97 3.23
CA TYR A 198 -6.24 -11.71 3.97
C TYR A 198 -6.06 -11.96 5.46
N THR A 199 -6.76 -11.20 6.28
CA THR A 199 -6.84 -11.41 7.72
C THR A 199 -7.63 -12.68 8.04
N ILE A 200 -7.23 -13.39 9.09
CA ILE A 200 -7.95 -14.59 9.54
C ILE A 200 -9.27 -14.15 10.21
N GLY A 201 -10.39 -14.49 9.59
CA GLY A 201 -11.72 -14.33 10.15
C GLY A 201 -12.56 -13.16 9.62
N SER A 202 -11.97 -12.10 9.06
CA SER A 202 -12.73 -10.95 8.53
C SER A 202 -12.88 -10.92 7.02
N GLN A 203 -12.09 -11.68 6.28
CA GLN A 203 -11.94 -11.60 4.82
C GLN A 203 -11.52 -10.19 4.32
N GLU A 204 -10.98 -9.38 5.20
CA GLU A 204 -10.40 -8.08 4.86
C GLU A 204 -8.92 -8.25 4.50
N LEU A 205 -8.41 -7.37 3.65
CA LEU A 205 -6.99 -7.35 3.31
C LEU A 205 -6.17 -6.99 4.55
N ALA A 206 -5.10 -7.73 4.78
CA ALA A 206 -4.17 -7.52 5.90
C ALA A 206 -3.25 -6.32 5.64
#